data_7b5fa18fb157dc61c52a12643b80c205
#
_entry.id   7b5fa18fb157dc61c52a12643b80c205
#
_cell.length_a   1.000
_cell.length_b   1.000
_cell.length_c   1.000
_cell.angle_alpha   90.00
_cell.angle_beta   90.00
_cell.angle_gamma   90.00
#
_symmetry.space_group_name_H-M   'P 1'
#
loop_
_entity.id
_entity.type
_entity.pdbx_description
1 polymer ?
#
loop_
_entity_poly.entity_id
_entity_poly.type
_entity_poly.pdbx_seq_one_letter_code
_entity_poly.pdbx_strand_id
1 'polypeptide(L)'
;MVTGYLSVIVLIPLAALAWEAHKGGLSGFWDAISSPEAVSAIELTLVASAIVAAVNAVAGTAIAWVLVRDKFHGKGFVNSLIDLPFALPTIVAGLTLLALYGPLSPVGIDIAFTRIAVVMALLFVTLPFVVRTVQPVLKELDQEMEDAAASLGANRFAIFRRVVFPNLLPAILSGVALAFARAVGEFGSVVLISGNLPFKTQVASVFVFSQIESDDVNGAAAVSVLLLVISFVILLLIGAFRRYATRHDAV
;
A
#
# COMPACT_ATOMS: atom_id res chain seq x y z
N MET A 1 1.40 22.69 -22.05
CA MET A 1 1.01 21.34 -22.50
C MET A 1 0.87 20.36 -21.31
N VAL A 2 1.89 20.19 -20.44
CA VAL A 2 1.83 19.26 -19.30
C VAL A 2 0.68 19.55 -18.34
N THR A 3 0.49 20.82 -17.95
CA THR A 3 -0.62 21.24 -17.07
C THR A 3 -1.99 20.95 -17.68
N GLY A 4 -2.18 21.22 -18.99
CA GLY A 4 -3.43 20.93 -19.69
C GLY A 4 -3.73 19.43 -19.74
N TYR A 5 -2.72 18.61 -20.02
CA TYR A 5 -2.84 17.14 -20.00
C TYR A 5 -3.25 16.62 -18.61
N LEU A 6 -2.55 17.07 -17.56
CA LEU A 6 -2.88 16.70 -16.18
C LEU A 6 -4.29 17.16 -15.78
N SER A 7 -4.70 18.36 -16.20
CA SER A 7 -6.06 18.84 -15.91
C SER A 7 -7.13 17.96 -16.55
N VAL A 8 -6.96 17.57 -17.80
CA VAL A 8 -7.95 16.75 -18.51
C VAL A 8 -7.99 15.31 -17.97
N ILE A 9 -6.84 14.71 -17.74
CA ILE A 9 -6.78 13.27 -17.39
C ILE A 9 -7.00 13.05 -15.88
N VAL A 10 -6.66 14.00 -15.02
CA VAL A 10 -6.72 13.81 -13.57
C VAL A 10 -7.75 14.71 -12.91
N LEU A 11 -7.67 16.04 -13.12
CA LEU A 11 -8.51 16.97 -12.36
C LEU A 11 -9.99 16.93 -12.81
N ILE A 12 -10.28 16.79 -14.09
CA ILE A 12 -11.67 16.74 -14.57
C ILE A 12 -12.39 15.47 -14.06
N PRO A 13 -11.84 14.24 -14.16
CA PRO A 13 -12.48 13.07 -13.56
C PRO A 13 -12.68 13.18 -12.05
N LEU A 14 -11.71 13.73 -11.32
CA LEU A 14 -11.85 13.94 -9.86
C LEU A 14 -12.92 14.99 -9.53
N ALA A 15 -13.01 16.07 -10.33
CA ALA A 15 -14.05 17.06 -10.18
C ALA A 15 -15.43 16.47 -10.51
N ALA A 16 -15.55 15.61 -11.53
CA ALA A 16 -16.78 14.90 -11.85
C ALA A 16 -17.22 13.96 -10.72
N LEU A 17 -16.29 13.26 -10.10
CA LEU A 17 -16.56 12.42 -8.93
C LEU A 17 -17.06 13.25 -7.74
N ALA A 18 -16.42 14.40 -7.46
CA ALA A 18 -16.85 15.31 -6.40
C ALA A 18 -18.23 15.94 -6.71
N TRP A 19 -18.50 16.23 -7.98
CA TRP A 19 -19.81 16.71 -8.43
C TRP A 19 -20.90 15.64 -8.20
N GLU A 20 -20.63 14.39 -8.56
CA GLU A 20 -21.56 13.27 -8.36
C GLU A 20 -21.87 13.08 -6.86
N ALA A 21 -20.85 13.10 -6.02
CA ALA A 21 -20.99 13.01 -4.57
C ALA A 21 -21.84 14.16 -3.98
N HIS A 22 -21.86 15.33 -4.62
CA HIS A 22 -22.63 16.48 -4.17
C HIS A 22 -24.12 16.44 -4.59
N LYS A 23 -24.49 15.67 -5.59
CA LYS A 23 -25.89 15.60 -6.09
C LYS A 23 -26.90 15.18 -5.01
N GLY A 24 -26.47 14.33 -4.08
CA GLY A 24 -27.28 13.95 -2.90
C GLY A 24 -27.44 15.04 -1.84
N GLY A 25 -26.82 16.22 -2.04
CA GLY A 25 -26.72 17.29 -1.05
C GLY A 25 -25.77 16.91 0.11
N LEU A 26 -25.56 17.87 1.03
CA LEU A 26 -24.69 17.66 2.19
C LEU A 26 -25.23 16.57 3.15
N SER A 27 -26.54 16.50 3.31
CA SER A 27 -27.18 15.44 4.14
C SER A 27 -26.95 14.07 3.53
N GLY A 28 -27.24 13.89 2.23
CA GLY A 28 -27.04 12.60 1.56
C GLY A 28 -25.57 12.16 1.55
N PHE A 29 -24.64 13.11 1.36
CA PHE A 29 -23.20 12.85 1.49
C PHE A 29 -22.87 12.32 2.90
N TRP A 30 -23.35 13.02 3.94
CA TRP A 30 -23.08 12.62 5.33
C TRP A 30 -23.69 11.28 5.67
N ASP A 31 -24.94 11.04 5.27
CA ASP A 31 -25.65 9.78 5.52
C ASP A 31 -24.91 8.60 4.86
N ALA A 32 -24.41 8.78 3.63
CA ALA A 32 -23.65 7.75 2.92
C ALA A 32 -22.36 7.37 3.63
N ILE A 33 -21.54 8.36 4.03
CA ILE A 33 -20.23 8.11 4.66
C ILE A 33 -20.33 7.69 6.12
N SER A 34 -21.43 8.02 6.81
CA SER A 34 -21.68 7.66 8.23
C SER A 34 -22.53 6.41 8.40
N SER A 35 -22.98 5.79 7.30
CA SER A 35 -23.68 4.51 7.39
C SER A 35 -22.82 3.46 8.10
N PRO A 36 -23.37 2.63 9.00
CA PRO A 36 -22.60 1.66 9.76
C PRO A 36 -21.74 0.73 8.89
N GLU A 37 -22.26 0.37 7.71
CA GLU A 37 -21.55 -0.48 6.75
C GLU A 37 -20.36 0.26 6.11
N ALA A 38 -20.56 1.50 5.63
CA ALA A 38 -19.50 2.33 5.09
C ALA A 38 -18.37 2.55 6.09
N VAL A 39 -18.73 2.93 7.33
CA VAL A 39 -17.76 3.15 8.41
C VAL A 39 -16.94 1.88 8.69
N SER A 40 -17.61 0.72 8.79
CA SER A 40 -16.93 -0.56 9.00
C SER A 40 -15.98 -0.92 7.86
N ALA A 41 -16.39 -0.68 6.61
CA ALA A 41 -15.57 -0.95 5.43
C ALA A 41 -14.36 -0.01 5.35
N ILE A 42 -14.55 1.28 5.64
CA ILE A 42 -13.48 2.28 5.69
C ILE A 42 -12.49 1.96 6.80
N GLU A 43 -12.96 1.66 8.00
CA GLU A 43 -12.12 1.29 9.15
C GLU A 43 -11.26 0.07 8.82
N LEU A 44 -11.87 -1.01 8.32
CA LEU A 44 -11.13 -2.20 7.91
C LEU A 44 -10.06 -1.88 6.86
N THR A 45 -10.41 -1.08 5.86
CA THR A 45 -9.48 -0.70 4.79
C THR A 45 -8.28 0.07 5.34
N LEU A 46 -8.52 1.09 6.16
CA LEU A 46 -7.45 1.93 6.71
C LEU A 46 -6.56 1.14 7.69
N VAL A 47 -7.16 0.35 8.57
CA VAL A 47 -6.42 -0.47 9.54
C VAL A 47 -5.60 -1.54 8.82
N ALA A 48 -6.19 -2.28 7.88
CA ALA A 48 -5.49 -3.30 7.11
C ALA A 48 -4.34 -2.68 6.29
N SER A 49 -4.59 -1.53 5.62
CA SER A 49 -3.57 -0.82 4.85
C SER A 49 -2.41 -0.32 5.73
N ALA A 50 -2.70 0.18 6.93
CA ALA A 50 -1.67 0.61 7.88
C ALA A 50 -0.82 -0.58 8.38
N ILE A 51 -1.45 -1.69 8.73
CA ILE A 51 -0.75 -2.92 9.14
C ILE A 51 0.15 -3.41 8.01
N VAL A 52 -0.39 -3.51 6.80
CA VAL A 52 0.34 -3.97 5.61
C VAL A 52 1.52 -3.05 5.29
N ALA A 53 1.32 -1.74 5.33
CA ALA A 53 2.39 -0.77 5.11
C ALA A 53 3.51 -0.90 6.16
N ALA A 54 3.16 -1.11 7.43
CA ALA A 54 4.13 -1.33 8.51
C ALA A 54 4.88 -2.66 8.36
N VAL A 55 4.19 -3.75 8.02
CA VAL A 55 4.81 -5.05 7.75
C VAL A 55 5.74 -4.96 6.55
N ASN A 56 5.30 -4.34 5.46
CA ASN A 56 6.12 -4.17 4.26
C ASN A 56 7.29 -3.21 4.48
N ALA A 57 7.20 -2.23 5.39
CA ALA A 57 8.34 -1.40 5.77
C ALA A 57 9.49 -2.27 6.30
N VAL A 58 9.19 -3.24 7.15
CA VAL A 58 10.20 -4.13 7.74
C VAL A 58 10.61 -5.22 6.76
N ALA A 59 9.64 -6.01 6.26
CA ALA A 59 9.90 -7.15 5.39
C ALA A 59 10.50 -6.70 4.04
N GLY A 60 9.94 -5.66 3.42
CA GLY A 60 10.42 -5.12 2.15
C GLY A 60 11.84 -4.55 2.26
N THR A 61 12.15 -3.85 3.37
CA THR A 61 13.52 -3.37 3.64
C THR A 61 14.48 -4.54 3.84
N ALA A 62 14.10 -5.57 4.61
CA ALA A 62 14.94 -6.76 4.81
C ALA A 62 15.18 -7.51 3.48
N ILE A 63 14.14 -7.68 2.67
CA ILE A 63 14.28 -8.29 1.34
C ILE A 63 15.19 -7.45 0.44
N ALA A 64 15.01 -6.13 0.40
CA ALA A 64 15.88 -5.23 -0.36
C ALA A 64 17.34 -5.34 0.10
N TRP A 65 17.57 -5.44 1.41
CA TRP A 65 18.89 -5.63 1.99
C TRP A 65 19.54 -6.92 1.48
N VAL A 66 18.87 -8.07 1.63
CA VAL A 66 19.39 -9.37 1.15
C VAL A 66 19.65 -9.33 -0.35
N LEU A 67 18.74 -8.75 -1.12
CA LEU A 67 18.88 -8.64 -2.57
C LEU A 67 19.99 -7.69 -3.02
N VAL A 68 20.45 -6.77 -2.20
CA VAL A 68 21.56 -5.88 -2.56
C VAL A 68 22.88 -6.41 -2.00
N ARG A 69 22.92 -6.75 -0.73
CA ARG A 69 24.16 -7.03 0.00
C ARG A 69 24.63 -8.48 -0.11
N ASP A 70 23.70 -9.45 -0.23
CA ASP A 70 24.09 -10.85 -0.26
C ASP A 70 24.28 -11.38 -1.68
N LYS A 71 25.20 -12.32 -1.82
CA LYS A 71 25.47 -13.06 -3.07
C LYS A 71 24.96 -14.48 -2.91
N PHE A 72 23.93 -14.85 -3.65
CA PHE A 72 23.37 -16.21 -3.67
C PHE A 72 22.87 -16.60 -5.05
N HIS A 73 22.83 -17.93 -5.29
CA HIS A 73 22.31 -18.48 -6.55
C HIS A 73 20.79 -18.25 -6.63
N GLY A 74 20.30 -17.87 -7.80
CA GLY A 74 18.87 -17.60 -8.00
C GLY A 74 18.41 -16.19 -7.62
N LYS A 75 19.32 -15.27 -7.25
CA LYS A 75 18.99 -13.87 -6.93
C LYS A 75 18.15 -13.18 -8.02
N GLY A 76 18.46 -13.43 -9.30
CA GLY A 76 17.68 -12.90 -10.42
C GLY A 76 16.24 -13.43 -10.43
N PHE A 77 16.05 -14.72 -10.16
CA PHE A 77 14.72 -15.32 -10.07
C PHE A 77 13.90 -14.73 -8.91
N VAL A 78 14.49 -14.62 -7.72
CA VAL A 78 13.82 -13.99 -6.55
C VAL A 78 13.45 -12.54 -6.87
N ASN A 79 14.32 -11.81 -7.55
CA ASN A 79 14.06 -10.43 -7.97
C ASN A 79 12.85 -10.35 -8.92
N SER A 80 12.74 -11.27 -9.89
CA SER A 80 11.59 -11.35 -10.79
C SER A 80 10.31 -11.78 -10.06
N LEU A 81 10.42 -12.65 -9.07
CA LEU A 81 9.27 -13.10 -8.27
C LEU A 81 8.67 -11.95 -7.46
N ILE A 82 9.50 -11.03 -6.94
CA ILE A 82 9.03 -9.83 -6.24
C ILE A 82 8.26 -8.90 -7.18
N ASP A 83 8.60 -8.86 -8.47
CA ASP A 83 7.89 -8.05 -9.45
C ASP A 83 6.60 -8.69 -9.97
N LEU A 84 6.36 -9.96 -9.67
CA LEU A 84 5.20 -10.70 -10.14
C LEU A 84 3.87 -10.00 -9.85
N PRO A 85 3.64 -9.39 -8.65
CA PRO A 85 2.41 -8.64 -8.38
C PRO A 85 2.17 -7.43 -9.30
N PHE A 86 3.22 -6.85 -9.90
CA PHE A 86 3.06 -5.79 -10.90
C PHE A 86 2.63 -6.31 -12.26
N ALA A 87 3.01 -7.54 -12.59
CA ALA A 87 2.70 -8.17 -13.88
C ALA A 87 1.33 -8.86 -13.90
N LEU A 88 0.83 -9.28 -12.74
CA LEU A 88 -0.45 -9.99 -12.63
C LEU A 88 -1.62 -9.00 -12.57
N PRO A 89 -2.71 -9.26 -13.32
CA PRO A 89 -3.98 -8.61 -13.03
C PRO A 89 -4.39 -8.88 -11.58
N THR A 90 -4.81 -7.86 -10.83
CA THR A 90 -5.03 -7.99 -9.38
C THR A 90 -6.11 -9.02 -9.04
N ILE A 91 -7.13 -9.16 -9.90
CA ILE A 91 -8.16 -10.19 -9.71
C ILE A 91 -7.58 -11.61 -9.85
N VAL A 92 -6.58 -11.81 -10.72
CA VAL A 92 -5.88 -13.10 -10.86
C VAL A 92 -5.04 -13.38 -9.61
N ALA A 93 -4.41 -12.36 -9.03
CA ALA A 93 -3.73 -12.47 -7.76
C ALA A 93 -4.68 -12.93 -6.64
N GLY A 94 -5.88 -12.35 -6.57
CA GLY A 94 -6.93 -12.77 -5.63
C GLY A 94 -7.35 -14.24 -5.82
N LEU A 95 -7.56 -14.64 -7.07
CA LEU A 95 -7.90 -16.03 -7.40
C LEU A 95 -6.77 -17.00 -7.02
N THR A 96 -5.52 -16.63 -7.29
CA THR A 96 -4.34 -17.43 -6.92
C THR A 96 -4.24 -17.61 -5.41
N LEU A 97 -4.45 -16.53 -4.65
CA LEU A 97 -4.44 -16.60 -3.18
C LEU A 97 -5.62 -17.42 -2.64
N LEU A 98 -6.81 -17.29 -3.24
CA LEU A 98 -7.96 -18.09 -2.87
C LEU A 98 -7.73 -19.59 -3.17
N ALA A 99 -7.11 -19.92 -4.29
CA ALA A 99 -6.76 -21.30 -4.62
C ALA A 99 -5.72 -21.88 -3.65
N LEU A 100 -4.77 -21.04 -3.17
CA LEU A 100 -3.71 -21.47 -2.26
C LEU A 100 -4.16 -21.52 -0.79
N TYR A 101 -5.01 -20.60 -0.37
CA TYR A 101 -5.40 -20.36 1.04
C TYR A 101 -6.92 -20.41 1.26
N GLY A 102 -7.67 -21.04 0.35
CA GLY A 102 -9.09 -21.22 0.46
C GLY A 102 -9.50 -22.62 0.95
N PRO A 103 -10.80 -22.95 0.92
CA PRO A 103 -11.34 -24.22 1.42
C PRO A 103 -10.75 -25.47 0.77
N LEU A 104 -10.24 -25.36 -0.47
CA LEU A 104 -9.58 -26.44 -1.21
C LEU A 104 -8.07 -26.27 -1.26
N SER A 105 -7.48 -25.64 -0.26
CA SER A 105 -6.06 -25.33 -0.19
C SER A 105 -5.17 -26.59 -0.32
N PRO A 106 -4.24 -26.61 -1.28
CA PRO A 106 -3.28 -27.72 -1.40
C PRO A 106 -2.24 -27.74 -0.28
N VAL A 107 -2.10 -26.63 0.46
CA VAL A 107 -1.18 -26.52 1.61
C VAL A 107 -1.88 -26.74 2.96
N GLY A 108 -3.18 -27.04 2.96
CA GLY A 108 -3.96 -27.32 4.17
C GLY A 108 -4.24 -26.09 5.06
N ILE A 109 -4.06 -24.88 4.54
CA ILE A 109 -4.31 -23.62 5.28
C ILE A 109 -5.53 -22.93 4.65
N ASP A 110 -6.62 -22.81 5.39
CA ASP A 110 -7.80 -22.07 4.97
C ASP A 110 -7.93 -20.80 5.82
N ILE A 111 -7.68 -19.66 5.18
CA ILE A 111 -7.89 -18.33 5.76
C ILE A 111 -8.88 -17.51 4.92
N ALA A 112 -9.47 -18.08 3.87
CA ALA A 112 -10.42 -17.37 3.02
C ALA A 112 -11.58 -16.80 3.85
N PHE A 113 -12.12 -15.70 3.37
CA PHE A 113 -13.27 -15.01 3.98
C PHE A 113 -13.01 -14.48 5.39
N THR A 114 -11.72 -14.23 5.71
CA THR A 114 -11.29 -13.64 6.98
C THR A 114 -10.55 -12.31 6.77
N ARG A 115 -10.40 -11.52 7.83
CA ARG A 115 -9.57 -10.30 7.82
C ARG A 115 -8.10 -10.60 7.53
N ILE A 116 -7.63 -11.79 7.90
CA ILE A 116 -6.27 -12.26 7.59
C ILE A 116 -6.10 -12.41 6.09
N ALA A 117 -7.10 -12.95 5.38
CA ALA A 117 -7.06 -13.06 3.92
C ALA A 117 -6.97 -11.68 3.24
N VAL A 118 -7.69 -10.68 3.76
CA VAL A 118 -7.58 -9.29 3.28
C VAL A 118 -6.15 -8.78 3.45
N VAL A 119 -5.57 -8.93 4.63
CA VAL A 119 -4.19 -8.50 4.91
C VAL A 119 -3.19 -9.23 4.01
N MET A 120 -3.34 -10.55 3.81
CA MET A 120 -2.48 -11.35 2.92
C MET A 120 -2.54 -10.88 1.47
N ALA A 121 -3.74 -10.60 0.96
CA ALA A 121 -3.91 -10.07 -0.40
C ALA A 121 -3.23 -8.70 -0.57
N LEU A 122 -3.41 -7.81 0.39
CA LEU A 122 -2.79 -6.50 0.37
C LEU A 122 -1.26 -6.58 0.52
N LEU A 123 -0.73 -7.47 1.39
CA LEU A 123 0.71 -7.71 1.53
C LEU A 123 1.32 -8.16 0.19
N PHE A 124 0.68 -9.14 -0.48
CA PHE A 124 1.16 -9.65 -1.75
C PHE A 124 1.27 -8.55 -2.80
N VAL A 125 0.20 -7.76 -2.99
CA VAL A 125 0.15 -6.72 -4.04
C VAL A 125 1.08 -5.54 -3.74
N THR A 126 1.32 -5.22 -2.46
CA THR A 126 2.03 -3.98 -2.09
C THR A 126 3.49 -4.18 -1.67
N LEU A 127 3.95 -5.43 -1.45
CA LEU A 127 5.34 -5.74 -1.10
C LEU A 127 6.38 -5.10 -2.04
N PRO A 128 6.21 -5.18 -3.39
CA PRO A 128 7.22 -4.64 -4.30
C PRO A 128 7.49 -3.15 -4.11
N PHE A 129 6.52 -2.35 -3.66
CA PHE A 129 6.69 -0.91 -3.53
C PHE A 129 7.82 -0.52 -2.57
N VAL A 130 7.88 -1.15 -1.40
CA VAL A 130 8.96 -0.88 -0.44
C VAL A 130 10.28 -1.45 -0.94
N VAL A 131 10.29 -2.68 -1.46
CA VAL A 131 11.51 -3.29 -2.00
C VAL A 131 12.13 -2.40 -3.09
N ARG A 132 11.32 -1.93 -4.03
CA ARG A 132 11.80 -1.15 -5.19
C ARG A 132 12.19 0.28 -4.88
N THR A 133 11.69 0.86 -3.79
CA THR A 133 12.15 2.18 -3.34
C THR A 133 13.44 2.11 -2.53
N VAL A 134 13.65 1.03 -1.76
CA VAL A 134 14.83 0.86 -0.90
C VAL A 134 16.06 0.34 -1.68
N GLN A 135 15.86 -0.58 -2.62
CA GLN A 135 16.96 -1.18 -3.36
C GLN A 135 17.93 -0.19 -4.05
N PRO A 136 17.46 0.83 -4.79
CA PRO A 136 18.35 1.79 -5.44
C PRO A 136 19.22 2.55 -4.42
N VAL A 137 18.60 3.07 -3.37
CA VAL A 137 19.31 3.84 -2.33
C VAL A 137 20.36 2.97 -1.63
N LEU A 138 20.02 1.70 -1.36
CA LEU A 138 20.98 0.79 -0.74
C LEU A 138 22.14 0.40 -1.68
N LYS A 139 21.93 0.42 -3.01
CA LYS A 139 22.99 0.20 -4.00
C LYS A 139 23.92 1.40 -4.14
N GLU A 140 23.37 2.61 -4.01
CA GLU A 140 24.08 3.87 -4.13
C GLU A 140 24.77 4.28 -2.84
N LEU A 141 24.43 3.64 -1.71
CA LEU A 141 25.04 3.93 -0.41
C LEU A 141 26.52 3.55 -0.44
N ASP A 142 27.36 4.56 -0.19
CA ASP A 142 28.80 4.41 -0.20
C ASP A 142 29.30 3.50 0.92
N GLN A 143 29.95 2.43 0.55
CA GLN A 143 30.50 1.46 1.47
C GLN A 143 31.66 2.03 2.30
N GLU A 144 32.35 3.05 1.80
CA GLU A 144 33.43 3.72 2.52
C GLU A 144 32.96 4.37 3.84
N MET A 145 31.69 4.83 3.89
CA MET A 145 31.10 5.35 5.14
C MET A 145 30.96 4.25 6.20
N GLU A 146 30.57 3.04 5.78
CA GLU A 146 30.45 1.89 6.68
C GLU A 146 31.83 1.42 7.16
N ASP A 147 32.81 1.38 6.26
CA ASP A 147 34.19 0.97 6.56
C ASP A 147 34.90 1.99 7.46
N ALA A 148 34.67 3.29 7.25
CA ALA A 148 35.16 4.35 8.15
C ALA A 148 34.59 4.21 9.55
N ALA A 149 33.27 3.98 9.68
CA ALA A 149 32.64 3.75 10.98
C ALA A 149 33.19 2.47 11.67
N ALA A 150 33.45 1.40 10.91
CA ALA A 150 34.06 0.17 11.43
C ALA A 150 35.48 0.42 11.94
N SER A 151 36.28 1.22 11.20
CA SER A 151 37.65 1.60 11.60
C SER A 151 37.69 2.42 12.89
N LEU A 152 36.62 3.17 13.19
CA LEU A 152 36.42 3.88 14.45
C LEU A 152 35.87 2.98 15.58
N GLY A 153 35.79 1.66 15.37
CA GLY A 153 35.37 0.68 16.36
C GLY A 153 33.85 0.49 16.49
N ALA A 154 33.04 1.00 15.54
CA ALA A 154 31.61 0.78 15.55
C ALA A 154 31.31 -0.68 15.19
N ASN A 155 30.43 -1.34 15.98
CA ASN A 155 29.93 -2.67 15.64
C ASN A 155 28.86 -2.62 14.54
N ARG A 156 28.54 -3.75 13.92
CA ARG A 156 27.58 -3.85 12.80
C ARG A 156 26.22 -3.22 13.11
N PHE A 157 25.72 -3.37 14.32
CA PHE A 157 24.43 -2.78 14.72
C PHE A 157 24.51 -1.25 14.81
N ALA A 158 25.63 -0.71 15.34
CA ALA A 158 25.86 0.72 15.42
C ALA A 158 25.99 1.33 14.01
N ILE A 159 26.72 0.66 13.10
CA ILE A 159 26.82 1.05 11.69
C ILE A 159 25.44 1.08 11.04
N PHE A 160 24.68 -0.01 11.15
CA PHE A 160 23.32 -0.05 10.62
C PHE A 160 22.46 1.10 11.15
N ARG A 161 22.41 1.27 12.48
CA ARG A 161 21.52 2.26 13.10
C ARG A 161 21.92 3.71 12.82
N ARG A 162 23.22 4.00 12.77
CA ARG A 162 23.73 5.39 12.71
C ARG A 162 24.16 5.83 11.31
N VAL A 163 24.49 4.89 10.44
CA VAL A 163 24.95 5.19 9.07
C VAL A 163 23.91 4.74 8.05
N VAL A 164 23.56 3.46 8.03
CA VAL A 164 22.73 2.91 6.95
C VAL A 164 21.25 3.28 7.09
N PHE A 165 20.65 3.03 8.25
CA PHE A 165 19.22 3.23 8.46
C PHE A 165 18.76 4.70 8.24
N PRO A 166 19.46 5.73 8.72
CA PRO A 166 19.08 7.12 8.44
C PRO A 166 19.06 7.43 6.94
N ASN A 167 20.03 6.93 6.17
CA ASN A 167 20.08 7.10 4.72
C ASN A 167 18.95 6.33 3.99
N LEU A 168 18.51 5.19 4.52
CA LEU A 168 17.40 4.42 3.95
C LEU A 168 16.03 4.97 4.34
N LEU A 169 15.91 5.67 5.47
CA LEU A 169 14.63 6.09 6.03
C LEU A 169 13.75 6.88 5.02
N PRO A 170 14.27 7.82 4.22
CA PRO A 170 13.48 8.54 3.22
C PRO A 170 12.91 7.61 2.14
N ALA A 171 13.68 6.60 1.72
CA ALA A 171 13.25 5.60 0.74
C ALA A 171 12.19 4.66 1.32
N ILE A 172 12.40 4.21 2.56
CA ILE A 172 11.42 3.39 3.29
C ILE A 172 10.09 4.13 3.42
N LEU A 173 10.12 5.38 3.88
CA LEU A 173 8.91 6.21 4.01
C LEU A 173 8.20 6.43 2.67
N SER A 174 8.96 6.60 1.59
CA SER A 174 8.38 6.72 0.24
C SER A 174 7.72 5.42 -0.19
N GLY A 175 8.35 4.26 0.03
CA GLY A 175 7.79 2.95 -0.26
C GLY A 175 6.54 2.65 0.58
N VAL A 176 6.56 3.00 1.86
CA VAL A 176 5.42 2.89 2.78
C VAL A 176 4.23 3.72 2.30
N ALA A 177 4.48 4.98 1.89
CA ALA A 177 3.44 5.85 1.37
C ALA A 177 2.78 5.27 0.12
N LEU A 178 3.59 4.77 -0.83
CA LEU A 178 3.09 4.12 -2.05
C LEU A 178 2.34 2.82 -1.75
N ALA A 179 2.88 1.98 -0.87
CA ALA A 179 2.24 0.73 -0.46
C ALA A 179 0.89 0.99 0.23
N PHE A 180 0.82 1.99 1.13
CA PHE A 180 -0.41 2.39 1.79
C PHE A 180 -1.46 2.89 0.79
N ALA A 181 -1.10 3.84 -0.06
CA ALA A 181 -2.02 4.38 -1.07
C ALA A 181 -2.56 3.29 -2.01
N ARG A 182 -1.67 2.36 -2.41
CA ARG A 182 -2.05 1.22 -3.24
C ARG A 182 -2.97 0.26 -2.51
N ALA A 183 -2.74 0.01 -1.21
CA ALA A 183 -3.55 -0.87 -0.39
C ALA A 183 -4.97 -0.31 -0.19
N VAL A 184 -5.12 0.99 0.08
CA VAL A 184 -6.44 1.64 0.26
C VAL A 184 -7.32 1.50 -0.98
N GLY A 185 -6.74 1.62 -2.17
CA GLY A 185 -7.47 1.51 -3.43
C GLY A 185 -7.54 0.08 -4.00
N GLU A 186 -7.08 -0.95 -3.27
CA GLU A 186 -7.09 -2.30 -3.79
C GLU A 186 -8.50 -2.90 -3.81
N PHE A 187 -8.89 -3.42 -4.97
CA PHE A 187 -10.17 -4.09 -5.19
C PHE A 187 -9.96 -5.54 -5.66
N GLY A 188 -9.23 -5.72 -6.76
CA GLY A 188 -9.21 -6.99 -7.49
C GLY A 188 -8.70 -8.17 -6.68
N SER A 189 -7.59 -8.02 -5.95
CA SER A 189 -7.04 -9.11 -5.16
C SER A 189 -7.88 -9.44 -3.92
N VAL A 190 -8.60 -8.44 -3.40
CA VAL A 190 -9.40 -8.60 -2.18
C VAL A 190 -10.79 -9.15 -2.47
N VAL A 191 -11.45 -8.73 -3.56
CA VAL A 191 -12.85 -9.05 -3.84
C VAL A 191 -13.15 -10.56 -3.84
N LEU A 192 -12.20 -11.38 -4.28
CA LEU A 192 -12.41 -12.85 -4.34
C LEU A 192 -12.10 -13.53 -3.01
N ILE A 193 -10.97 -13.19 -2.38
CA ILE A 193 -10.51 -13.92 -1.19
C ILE A 193 -11.20 -13.47 0.10
N SER A 194 -11.73 -12.22 0.14
CA SER A 194 -12.40 -11.68 1.32
C SER A 194 -13.82 -12.20 1.52
N GLY A 195 -14.49 -12.64 0.45
CA GLY A 195 -15.90 -13.04 0.45
C GLY A 195 -16.87 -11.88 0.66
N ASN A 196 -16.42 -10.64 0.70
CA ASN A 196 -17.20 -9.40 0.74
C ASN A 196 -18.26 -9.35 1.86
N LEU A 197 -17.95 -9.93 3.02
CA LEU A 197 -18.91 -10.00 4.13
C LEU A 197 -19.05 -8.63 4.81
N PRO A 198 -20.23 -7.98 4.78
CA PRO A 198 -20.47 -6.73 5.47
C PRO A 198 -20.08 -6.80 6.96
N PHE A 199 -19.50 -5.73 7.49
CA PHE A 199 -19.01 -5.61 8.88
C PHE A 199 -17.86 -6.56 9.27
N LYS A 200 -17.43 -7.47 8.37
CA LYS A 200 -16.38 -8.46 8.66
C LYS A 200 -15.17 -8.32 7.77
N THR A 201 -15.34 -8.48 6.45
CA THR A 201 -14.24 -8.56 5.49
C THR A 201 -14.41 -7.66 4.27
N GLN A 202 -15.54 -6.95 4.16
CA GLN A 202 -15.79 -6.00 3.09
C GLN A 202 -14.89 -4.77 3.25
N VAL A 203 -14.02 -4.53 2.27
CA VAL A 203 -13.19 -3.31 2.21
C VAL A 203 -13.93 -2.20 1.46
N ALA A 204 -13.49 -0.95 1.66
CA ALA A 204 -14.21 0.21 1.13
C ALA A 204 -14.32 0.24 -0.40
N SER A 205 -13.32 -0.23 -1.15
CA SER A 205 -13.40 -0.34 -2.61
C SER A 205 -14.47 -1.33 -3.07
N VAL A 206 -14.66 -2.43 -2.33
CA VAL A 206 -15.70 -3.42 -2.60
C VAL A 206 -17.07 -2.89 -2.18
N PHE A 207 -17.15 -2.16 -1.06
CA PHE A 207 -18.37 -1.47 -0.65
C PHE A 207 -18.82 -0.45 -1.72
N VAL A 208 -17.91 0.40 -2.21
CA VAL A 208 -18.18 1.35 -3.31
C VAL A 208 -18.74 0.61 -4.54
N PHE A 209 -18.13 -0.52 -4.91
CA PHE A 209 -18.60 -1.32 -6.03
C PHE A 209 -20.02 -1.87 -5.79
N SER A 210 -20.32 -2.37 -4.59
CA SER A 210 -21.67 -2.86 -4.26
C SER A 210 -22.73 -1.76 -4.27
N GLN A 211 -22.38 -0.53 -3.90
CA GLN A 211 -23.28 0.63 -4.02
C GLN A 211 -23.62 0.92 -5.48
N ILE A 212 -22.62 0.84 -6.38
CA ILE A 212 -22.86 1.01 -7.83
C ILE A 212 -23.77 -0.10 -8.36
N GLU A 213 -23.56 -1.36 -7.96
CA GLU A 213 -24.43 -2.47 -8.34
C GLU A 213 -25.87 -2.34 -7.82
N SER A 214 -26.04 -1.63 -6.71
CA SER A 214 -27.34 -1.31 -6.10
C SER A 214 -27.99 -0.04 -6.64
N ASP A 215 -27.41 0.57 -7.68
CA ASP A 215 -27.85 1.84 -8.32
C ASP A 215 -27.74 3.08 -7.40
N ASP A 216 -26.98 2.98 -6.30
CA ASP A 216 -26.64 4.13 -5.43
C ASP A 216 -25.28 4.75 -5.84
N VAL A 217 -25.28 5.39 -6.99
CA VAL A 217 -24.07 6.07 -7.53
C VAL A 217 -23.64 7.24 -6.64
N ASN A 218 -24.58 7.94 -6.01
CA ASN A 218 -24.28 9.08 -5.14
C ASN A 218 -23.58 8.64 -3.85
N GLY A 219 -24.05 7.56 -3.22
CA GLY A 219 -23.40 6.96 -2.05
C GLY A 219 -22.01 6.42 -2.38
N ALA A 220 -21.88 5.72 -3.51
CA ALA A 220 -20.58 5.25 -4.01
C ALA A 220 -19.59 6.42 -4.22
N ALA A 221 -20.04 7.51 -4.84
CA ALA A 221 -19.22 8.69 -5.06
C ALA A 221 -18.82 9.38 -3.75
N ALA A 222 -19.73 9.49 -2.78
CA ALA A 222 -19.46 10.10 -1.48
C ALA A 222 -18.35 9.34 -0.72
N VAL A 223 -18.44 8.01 -0.64
CA VAL A 223 -17.41 7.19 0.01
C VAL A 223 -16.09 7.24 -0.77
N SER A 224 -16.14 7.26 -2.10
CA SER A 224 -14.93 7.39 -2.93
C SER A 224 -14.21 8.72 -2.72
N VAL A 225 -14.93 9.84 -2.62
CA VAL A 225 -14.38 11.16 -2.31
C VAL A 225 -13.75 11.17 -0.92
N LEU A 226 -14.41 10.57 0.07
CA LEU A 226 -13.85 10.47 1.43
C LEU A 226 -12.54 9.67 1.45
N LEU A 227 -12.49 8.51 0.77
CA LEU A 227 -11.26 7.70 0.67
C LEU A 227 -10.14 8.47 -0.04
N LEU A 228 -10.47 9.21 -1.10
CA LEU A 228 -9.51 10.05 -1.82
C LEU A 228 -8.90 11.11 -0.88
N VAL A 229 -9.76 11.81 -0.13
CA VAL A 229 -9.32 12.85 0.82
C VAL A 229 -8.45 12.24 1.93
N ILE A 230 -8.88 11.14 2.53
CA ILE A 230 -8.10 10.46 3.60
C ILE A 230 -6.74 10.01 3.05
N SER A 231 -6.71 9.35 1.90
CA SER A 231 -5.47 8.89 1.26
C SER A 231 -4.54 10.06 0.97
N PHE A 232 -5.08 11.15 0.41
CA PHE A 232 -4.30 12.34 0.10
C PHE A 232 -3.71 13.00 1.35
N VAL A 233 -4.49 13.14 2.41
CA VAL A 233 -4.03 13.69 3.70
C VAL A 233 -2.91 12.81 4.29
N ILE A 234 -3.08 11.49 4.29
CA ILE A 234 -2.05 10.57 4.81
C ILE A 234 -0.77 10.66 3.98
N LEU A 235 -0.88 10.72 2.65
CA LEU A 235 0.29 10.91 1.76
C LEU A 235 1.01 12.23 2.02
N LEU A 236 0.26 13.31 2.24
CA LEU A 236 0.83 14.62 2.61
C LEU A 236 1.56 14.56 3.96
N LEU A 237 0.97 13.89 4.96
CA LEU A 237 1.59 13.73 6.28
C LEU A 237 2.89 12.92 6.20
N ILE A 238 2.89 11.80 5.48
CA ILE A 238 4.11 10.99 5.26
C ILE A 238 5.15 11.81 4.48
N GLY A 239 4.74 12.56 3.46
CA GLY A 239 5.61 13.44 2.70
C GLY A 239 6.23 14.58 3.54
N ALA A 240 5.43 15.19 4.42
CA ALA A 240 5.91 16.20 5.35
C ALA A 240 6.89 15.62 6.37
N PHE A 241 6.58 14.44 6.93
CA PHE A 241 7.47 13.74 7.86
C PHE A 241 8.80 13.37 7.19
N ARG A 242 8.76 12.88 5.95
CA ARG A 242 9.97 12.60 5.17
C ARG A 242 10.83 13.86 5.00
N ARG A 243 10.24 15.00 4.62
CA ARG A 243 10.97 16.27 4.49
C ARG A 243 11.59 16.74 5.80
N TYR A 244 10.89 16.52 6.90
CA TYR A 244 11.42 16.85 8.23
C TYR A 244 12.61 15.94 8.59
N ALA A 245 12.50 14.64 8.36
CA ALA A 245 13.56 13.67 8.63
C ALA A 245 14.83 13.92 7.81
N THR A 246 14.70 14.41 6.55
CA THR A 246 15.85 14.68 5.67
C THR A 246 16.47 16.08 5.84
N ARG A 247 15.86 16.98 6.60
CA ARG A 247 16.40 18.34 6.81
C ARG A 247 17.70 18.36 7.63
N HIS A 248 18.03 17.31 8.36
CA HIS A 248 19.24 17.24 9.18
C HIS A 248 20.49 16.80 8.41
N ASP A 249 20.33 16.32 7.16
CA ASP A 249 21.43 15.83 6.33
C ASP A 249 21.94 16.88 5.32
N ALA A 250 21.41 18.10 5.36
CA ALA A 250 21.72 19.19 4.42
C ALA A 250 22.59 20.31 5.04
N VAL A 251 23.42 19.98 6.04
CA VAL A 251 24.44 20.91 6.61
C VAL A 251 25.83 20.29 6.52
#